data_1623b462eca27d34a7044a0ae27f33d6
#
_entry.id   1623b462eca27d34a7044a0ae27f33d6
#
_cell.length_a   1.000
_cell.length_b   1.000
_cell.length_c   1.000
_cell.angle_alpha   90.00
_cell.angle_beta   90.00
_cell.angle_gamma   90.00
#
_symmetry.space_group_name_H-M   'P 1'
#
loop_
_entity.id
_entity.type
_entity.pdbx_description
1 polymer ?
#
loop_
_entity_poly.entity_id
_entity_poly.type
_entity_poly.pdbx_seq_one_letter_code
_entity_poly.pdbx_strand_id
1 'polypeptide(L)'
;MKKWIGAAVALLFFVGLLAFLLPILGWQKQLDQESAEYEVLSSAVQLPQASEPPVVTPSEADSSVLNDLIRSLDGDVLSEDIPASSAPARTSSIDLEACKAQNSDFAAWLSIPNTPVNYPVVFTYDTAYYLKHSFTGSTNSLGTLFATGDTSFSRPSRNIAIYGHNIRSKPTVMFSPLLSYKKAEFYQAHRTIHLDMLNGTYTYKVFAAFNMRYDDFTPEKADFETEDDFACFMDFVKSANLHENDMTVTGDDHLLTLITCDRTYGGADGRFVVMAVRED
;
A
#
# COMPACT_ATOMS: atom_id res chain seq x y z
N MET A 1 -13.15 -61.72 14.89
CA MET A 1 -14.08 -60.60 14.56
C MET A 1 -13.61 -59.25 15.08
N LYS A 2 -13.21 -59.06 16.37
CA LYS A 2 -12.81 -57.74 16.93
C LYS A 2 -11.64 -57.02 16.22
N LYS A 3 -10.63 -57.75 15.69
CA LYS A 3 -9.48 -57.16 14.99
C LYS A 3 -9.87 -56.57 13.62
N TRP A 4 -10.84 -57.10 12.92
CA TRP A 4 -11.30 -56.61 11.62
C TRP A 4 -12.19 -55.36 11.76
N ILE A 5 -12.95 -55.27 12.84
CA ILE A 5 -13.77 -54.06 13.15
C ILE A 5 -12.87 -52.86 13.40
N GLY A 6 -11.76 -53.04 14.17
CA GLY A 6 -10.80 -51.97 14.41
C GLY A 6 -10.11 -51.48 13.14
N ALA A 7 -9.74 -52.40 12.23
CA ALA A 7 -9.14 -52.03 10.94
C ALA A 7 -10.14 -51.28 10.03
N ALA A 8 -11.40 -51.67 10.00
CA ALA A 8 -12.43 -50.98 9.21
C ALA A 8 -12.71 -49.58 9.74
N VAL A 9 -12.78 -49.41 11.08
CA VAL A 9 -12.97 -48.10 11.70
C VAL A 9 -11.78 -47.17 11.44
N ALA A 10 -10.54 -47.70 11.54
CA ALA A 10 -9.32 -46.94 11.22
C ALA A 10 -9.29 -46.50 9.75
N LEU A 11 -9.69 -47.37 8.83
CA LEU A 11 -9.76 -47.05 7.40
C LEU A 11 -10.80 -45.97 7.12
N LEU A 12 -11.99 -46.04 7.71
CA LEU A 12 -13.03 -45.03 7.54
C LEU A 12 -12.58 -43.66 8.11
N PHE A 13 -11.89 -43.67 9.26
CA PHE A 13 -11.33 -42.44 9.83
C PHE A 13 -10.25 -41.84 8.92
N PHE A 14 -9.37 -42.66 8.35
CA PHE A 14 -8.32 -42.23 7.43
C PHE A 14 -8.90 -41.68 6.12
N VAL A 15 -9.92 -42.34 5.54
CA VAL A 15 -10.63 -41.85 4.35
C VAL A 15 -11.35 -40.53 4.65
N GLY A 16 -11.99 -40.39 5.80
CA GLY A 16 -12.63 -39.14 6.24
C GLY A 16 -11.62 -38.03 6.43
N LEU A 17 -10.46 -38.32 7.00
CA LEU A 17 -9.37 -37.37 7.17
C LEU A 17 -8.81 -36.88 5.81
N LEU A 18 -8.59 -37.82 4.87
CA LEU A 18 -8.15 -37.49 3.51
C LEU A 18 -9.18 -36.64 2.77
N ALA A 19 -10.47 -37.00 2.85
CA ALA A 19 -11.56 -36.22 2.25
C ALA A 19 -11.65 -34.77 2.79
N PHE A 20 -11.23 -34.57 4.03
CA PHE A 20 -11.16 -33.25 4.64
C PHE A 20 -9.87 -32.47 4.27
N LEU A 21 -8.73 -33.13 4.23
CA LEU A 21 -7.43 -32.51 3.98
C LEU A 21 -7.18 -32.17 2.51
N LEU A 22 -7.62 -33.02 1.57
CA LEU A 22 -7.37 -32.80 0.14
C LEU A 22 -7.94 -31.48 -0.40
N PRO A 23 -9.18 -31.05 -0.06
CA PRO A 23 -9.70 -29.76 -0.46
C PRO A 23 -8.91 -28.59 0.11
N ILE A 24 -8.44 -28.69 1.37
CA ILE A 24 -7.63 -27.65 2.03
C ILE A 24 -6.29 -27.48 1.31
N LEU A 25 -5.62 -28.59 1.00
CA LEU A 25 -4.34 -28.55 0.26
C LEU A 25 -4.53 -28.02 -1.16
N GLY A 26 -5.62 -28.39 -1.83
CA GLY A 26 -5.99 -27.86 -3.14
C GLY A 26 -6.19 -26.33 -3.11
N TRP A 27 -6.92 -25.85 -2.13
CA TRP A 27 -7.16 -24.42 -1.95
C TRP A 27 -5.88 -23.63 -1.62
N GLN A 28 -5.01 -24.17 -0.75
CA GLN A 28 -3.72 -23.53 -0.46
C GLN A 28 -2.86 -23.43 -1.71
N LYS A 29 -2.77 -24.51 -2.50
CA LYS A 29 -2.02 -24.52 -3.76
C LYS A 29 -2.58 -23.49 -4.76
N GLN A 30 -3.90 -23.35 -4.85
CA GLN A 30 -4.52 -22.33 -5.69
C GLN A 30 -4.12 -20.92 -5.25
N LEU A 31 -4.18 -20.60 -3.95
CA LEU A 31 -3.76 -19.30 -3.42
C LEU A 31 -2.27 -19.03 -3.67
N ASP A 32 -1.41 -20.07 -3.66
CA ASP A 32 0.01 -19.91 -3.97
C ASP A 32 0.22 -19.57 -5.45
N GLN A 33 -0.53 -20.20 -6.35
CA GLN A 33 -0.50 -19.88 -7.77
C GLN A 33 -1.02 -18.48 -8.06
N GLU A 34 -2.14 -18.09 -7.43
CA GLU A 34 -2.74 -16.75 -7.56
C GLU A 34 -1.81 -15.65 -7.04
N SER A 35 -1.07 -15.88 -5.94
CA SER A 35 -0.08 -14.91 -5.44
C SER A 35 1.16 -14.82 -6.33
N ALA A 36 1.60 -15.93 -6.92
CA ALA A 36 2.73 -15.95 -7.84
C ALA A 36 2.47 -15.11 -9.11
N GLU A 37 1.23 -14.97 -9.55
CA GLU A 37 0.86 -14.08 -10.67
C GLU A 37 1.30 -12.62 -10.38
N TYR A 38 1.12 -12.13 -9.16
CA TYR A 38 1.52 -10.76 -8.79
C TYR A 38 3.04 -10.61 -8.65
N GLU A 39 3.76 -11.64 -8.21
CA GLU A 39 5.23 -11.63 -8.18
C GLU A 39 5.80 -11.56 -9.62
N VAL A 40 5.23 -12.34 -10.53
CA VAL A 40 5.61 -12.29 -11.96
C VAL A 40 5.29 -10.93 -12.56
N LEU A 41 4.09 -10.39 -12.29
CA LEU A 41 3.71 -9.07 -12.78
C LEU A 41 4.67 -7.98 -12.29
N SER A 42 4.95 -7.93 -10.99
CA SER A 42 5.82 -6.91 -10.41
C SER A 42 7.25 -6.98 -11.00
N SER A 43 7.77 -8.19 -11.24
CA SER A 43 9.08 -8.36 -11.86
C SER A 43 9.09 -7.99 -13.36
N ALA A 44 7.99 -8.25 -14.06
CA ALA A 44 7.89 -7.96 -15.51
C ALA A 44 7.80 -6.47 -15.82
N VAL A 45 7.21 -5.67 -14.91
CA VAL A 45 7.05 -4.22 -15.08
C VAL A 45 8.13 -3.42 -14.35
N GLN A 46 9.06 -4.06 -13.65
CA GLN A 46 10.14 -3.39 -12.94
C GLN A 46 11.17 -2.84 -13.94
N LEU A 47 11.42 -1.53 -13.90
CA LEU A 47 12.46 -0.90 -14.68
C LEU A 47 13.84 -1.36 -14.19
N PRO A 48 14.84 -1.53 -15.11
CA PRO A 48 16.22 -1.80 -14.72
C PRO A 48 16.68 -0.69 -13.75
N GLN A 49 17.12 -1.06 -12.56
CA GLN A 49 17.77 -0.09 -11.68
C GLN A 49 19.02 0.44 -12.39
N ALA A 50 19.09 1.76 -12.57
CA ALA A 50 20.35 2.38 -12.95
C ALA A 50 21.38 1.99 -11.89
N SER A 51 22.44 1.29 -12.31
CA SER A 51 23.57 1.00 -11.41
C SER A 51 24.02 2.33 -10.81
N GLU A 52 23.99 2.46 -9.48
CA GLU A 52 24.55 3.64 -8.81
C GLU A 52 25.93 3.90 -9.41
N PRO A 53 26.24 5.16 -9.84
CA PRO A 53 27.60 5.48 -10.22
C PRO A 53 28.51 5.12 -9.05
N PRO A 54 29.71 4.55 -9.30
CA PRO A 54 30.62 4.16 -8.23
C PRO A 54 30.80 5.38 -7.31
N VAL A 55 30.57 5.19 -6.03
CA VAL A 55 30.85 6.18 -4.99
C VAL A 55 32.34 6.49 -5.09
N VAL A 56 32.68 7.59 -5.72
CA VAL A 56 34.03 8.12 -5.73
C VAL A 56 34.26 8.70 -4.34
N THR A 57 34.87 7.93 -3.47
CA THR A 57 35.39 8.45 -2.20
C THR A 57 36.42 9.54 -2.54
N PRO A 58 36.23 10.80 -2.08
CA PRO A 58 37.24 11.83 -2.29
C PRO A 58 38.56 11.39 -1.62
N SER A 59 39.60 11.27 -2.41
CA SER A 59 40.97 11.11 -1.89
C SER A 59 41.35 12.38 -1.14
N GLU A 60 41.97 12.23 0.03
CA GLU A 60 42.41 13.31 0.94
C GLU A 60 43.33 14.37 0.29
N ALA A 61 43.64 14.30 -0.99
CA ALA A 61 44.56 15.20 -1.69
C ALA A 61 43.93 16.50 -2.22
N ASP A 62 42.56 16.64 -2.25
CA ASP A 62 41.89 17.79 -2.90
C ASP A 62 41.38 18.86 -1.90
N SER A 63 41.68 18.73 -0.62
CA SER A 63 41.19 19.67 0.40
C SER A 63 41.87 21.06 0.33
N SER A 64 43.05 21.16 -0.28
CA SER A 64 43.79 22.42 -0.39
C SER A 64 43.26 23.33 -1.51
N VAL A 65 42.80 22.75 -2.62
CA VAL A 65 42.29 23.51 -3.79
C VAL A 65 40.92 24.10 -3.49
N LEU A 66 40.11 23.41 -2.70
CA LEU A 66 38.76 23.90 -2.33
C LEU A 66 38.85 25.09 -1.35
N ASN A 67 39.83 25.07 -0.43
CA ASN A 67 40.04 26.18 0.53
C ASN A 67 40.62 27.44 -0.12
N ASP A 68 41.38 27.30 -1.20
CA ASP A 68 41.91 28.45 -1.95
C ASP A 68 40.80 29.09 -2.83
N LEU A 69 39.85 28.27 -3.33
CA LEU A 69 38.69 28.76 -4.11
C LEU A 69 37.70 29.54 -3.21
N ILE A 70 37.48 29.08 -1.99
CA ILE A 70 36.59 29.73 -1.03
C ILE A 70 37.16 31.10 -0.58
N ARG A 71 38.48 31.23 -0.46
CA ARG A 71 39.14 32.50 -0.11
C ARG A 71 39.10 33.57 -1.19
N SER A 72 38.90 33.20 -2.44
CA SER A 72 38.85 34.15 -3.56
C SER A 72 37.45 34.75 -3.81
N LEU A 73 36.44 34.32 -3.05
CA LEU A 73 35.01 34.72 -3.22
C LEU A 73 34.51 35.69 -2.12
N ASP A 74 35.39 36.26 -1.28
CA ASP A 74 35.04 37.32 -0.33
C ASP A 74 34.87 38.66 -1.08
N GLY A 75 33.69 38.86 -1.66
CA GLY A 75 33.24 40.06 -2.30
C GLY A 75 31.74 40.06 -2.41
N ASP A 76 31.11 40.75 -1.45
CA ASP A 76 29.80 41.35 -1.45
C ASP A 76 28.75 40.78 -2.44
N VAL A 77 27.93 39.81 -2.01
CA VAL A 77 26.71 39.45 -2.68
C VAL A 77 25.56 39.39 -1.70
N LEU A 78 24.59 40.27 -1.98
CA LEU A 78 23.30 40.45 -1.37
C LEU A 78 22.59 39.09 -1.16
N SER A 79 21.93 38.96 0.01
CA SER A 79 21.00 37.86 0.32
C SER A 79 19.87 37.82 -0.71
N GLU A 80 19.98 36.90 -1.69
CA GLU A 80 18.82 36.41 -2.39
C GLU A 80 18.40 35.10 -1.71
N ASP A 81 17.13 35.05 -1.35
CA ASP A 81 16.46 33.86 -0.82
C ASP A 81 16.69 32.66 -1.76
N ILE A 82 17.57 31.75 -1.38
CA ILE A 82 17.69 30.45 -2.02
C ILE A 82 16.44 29.67 -1.60
N PRO A 83 15.53 29.31 -2.53
CA PRO A 83 14.40 28.46 -2.17
C PRO A 83 14.94 27.15 -1.63
N ALA A 84 14.33 26.70 -0.54
CA ALA A 84 14.68 25.45 0.12
C ALA A 84 14.85 24.33 -0.92
N SER A 85 16.02 23.69 -0.88
CA SER A 85 16.38 22.55 -1.75
C SER A 85 15.30 21.49 -1.60
N SER A 86 14.44 21.36 -2.60
CA SER A 86 13.55 20.21 -2.71
C SER A 86 14.41 18.96 -2.83
N ALA A 87 14.21 18.01 -1.95
CA ALA A 87 14.83 16.68 -2.09
C ALA A 87 14.55 16.16 -3.52
N PRO A 88 15.48 15.45 -4.16
CA PRO A 88 15.28 14.96 -5.51
C PRO A 88 14.00 14.12 -5.56
N ALA A 89 13.11 14.45 -6.49
CA ALA A 89 11.85 13.74 -6.66
C ALA A 89 12.13 12.25 -6.89
N ARG A 90 11.49 11.37 -6.13
CA ARG A 90 11.61 9.92 -6.31
C ARG A 90 11.16 9.54 -7.71
N THR A 91 11.91 8.66 -8.37
CA THR A 91 11.50 8.07 -9.65
C THR A 91 10.88 6.71 -9.38
N SER A 92 9.78 6.39 -10.05
CA SER A 92 9.19 5.06 -9.99
C SER A 92 10.17 4.01 -10.54
N SER A 93 10.24 2.86 -9.86
CA SER A 93 10.94 1.68 -10.39
C SER A 93 10.04 0.82 -11.28
N ILE A 94 8.79 1.22 -11.51
CA ILE A 94 7.77 0.49 -12.25
C ILE A 94 7.50 1.20 -13.58
N ASP A 95 7.38 0.44 -14.66
CA ASP A 95 6.91 0.91 -15.95
C ASP A 95 5.39 1.09 -15.92
N LEU A 96 4.95 2.29 -15.55
CA LEU A 96 3.54 2.62 -15.38
C LEU A 96 2.78 2.64 -16.71
N GLU A 97 3.46 2.99 -17.81
CA GLU A 97 2.88 2.96 -19.15
C GLU A 97 2.64 1.53 -19.62
N ALA A 98 3.57 0.61 -19.35
CA ALA A 98 3.36 -0.81 -19.60
C ALA A 98 2.17 -1.38 -18.78
N CYS A 99 2.03 -0.97 -17.52
CA CYS A 99 0.86 -1.31 -16.70
C CYS A 99 -0.43 -0.80 -17.34
N LYS A 100 -0.46 0.46 -17.79
CA LYS A 100 -1.64 1.07 -18.44
C LYS A 100 -1.99 0.39 -19.76
N ALA A 101 -0.97 -0.01 -20.53
CA ALA A 101 -1.16 -0.75 -21.79
C ALA A 101 -1.72 -2.16 -21.55
N GLN A 102 -1.35 -2.80 -20.44
CA GLN A 102 -1.83 -4.14 -20.05
C GLN A 102 -3.26 -4.12 -19.52
N ASN A 103 -3.61 -3.09 -18.75
CA ASN A 103 -4.96 -2.91 -18.21
C ASN A 103 -5.36 -1.44 -18.26
N SER A 104 -6.40 -1.13 -19.06
CA SER A 104 -6.89 0.24 -19.21
C SER A 104 -7.46 0.85 -17.93
N ASP A 105 -7.82 0.04 -16.93
CA ASP A 105 -8.31 0.49 -15.63
C ASP A 105 -7.17 0.84 -14.65
N PHE A 106 -5.90 0.58 -15.05
CA PHE A 106 -4.74 0.94 -14.23
C PHE A 106 -4.76 2.42 -13.86
N ALA A 107 -4.62 2.71 -12.57
CA ALA A 107 -4.65 4.04 -12.01
C ALA A 107 -3.35 4.41 -11.28
N ALA A 108 -2.74 3.46 -10.57
CA ALA A 108 -1.54 3.68 -9.79
C ALA A 108 -0.80 2.37 -9.48
N TRP A 109 0.43 2.49 -8.98
CA TRP A 109 1.16 1.41 -8.32
C TRP A 109 1.39 1.79 -6.86
N LEU A 110 0.97 0.92 -5.93
CA LEU A 110 1.08 1.12 -4.49
C LEU A 110 2.16 0.22 -3.91
N SER A 111 3.07 0.81 -3.13
CA SER A 111 4.05 0.02 -2.37
C SER A 111 4.26 0.57 -0.96
N ILE A 112 4.52 -0.34 -0.01
CA ILE A 112 4.93 -0.01 1.37
C ILE A 112 6.31 -0.64 1.58
N PRO A 113 7.39 0.15 1.67
CA PRO A 113 8.75 -0.35 1.79
C PRO A 113 8.92 -1.36 2.94
N ASN A 114 9.70 -2.40 2.70
CA ASN A 114 9.99 -3.48 3.65
C ASN A 114 8.75 -4.29 4.09
N THR A 115 7.69 -4.26 3.28
CA THR A 115 6.51 -5.11 3.45
C THR A 115 6.16 -5.80 2.14
N PRO A 116 5.30 -6.84 2.16
CA PRO A 116 4.82 -7.49 0.94
C PRO A 116 3.84 -6.64 0.11
N VAL A 117 3.43 -5.46 0.56
CA VAL A 117 2.48 -4.61 -0.19
C VAL A 117 3.22 -3.93 -1.34
N ASN A 118 3.02 -4.46 -2.55
CA ASN A 118 3.63 -3.97 -3.80
C ASN A 118 2.76 -4.41 -4.97
N TYR A 119 1.73 -3.60 -5.30
CA TYR A 119 0.64 -4.02 -6.19
C TYR A 119 0.15 -2.90 -7.10
N PRO A 120 -0.34 -3.25 -8.31
CA PRO A 120 -1.11 -2.33 -9.14
C PRO A 120 -2.45 -2.00 -8.47
N VAL A 121 -2.91 -0.79 -8.69
CA VAL A 121 -4.23 -0.28 -8.30
C VAL A 121 -5.02 0.05 -9.55
N VAL A 122 -6.26 -0.40 -9.62
CA VAL A 122 -7.19 -0.05 -10.70
C VAL A 122 -8.24 0.94 -10.20
N PHE A 123 -8.79 1.73 -11.11
CA PHE A 123 -10.00 2.50 -10.86
C PHE A 123 -11.18 1.84 -11.56
N THR A 124 -12.27 1.58 -10.82
CA THR A 124 -13.43 0.89 -11.36
C THR A 124 -14.72 1.30 -10.65
N TYR A 125 -15.82 1.30 -11.40
CA TYR A 125 -17.19 1.33 -10.84
C TYR A 125 -17.74 -0.09 -10.63
N ASP A 126 -17.17 -1.12 -11.28
CA ASP A 126 -17.49 -2.53 -11.04
C ASP A 126 -16.55 -3.15 -10.01
N THR A 127 -16.79 -2.84 -8.73
CA THR A 127 -15.99 -3.35 -7.63
C THR A 127 -16.12 -4.88 -7.49
N ALA A 128 -17.26 -5.46 -7.90
CA ALA A 128 -17.48 -6.90 -7.81
C ALA A 128 -16.56 -7.68 -8.76
N TYR A 129 -16.20 -7.10 -9.89
CA TYR A 129 -15.25 -7.71 -10.82
C TYR A 129 -13.86 -7.86 -10.19
N TYR A 130 -13.26 -6.78 -9.73
CA TYR A 130 -11.88 -6.80 -9.18
C TYR A 130 -11.78 -7.43 -7.79
N LEU A 131 -12.87 -7.73 -7.13
CA LEU A 131 -12.85 -8.61 -5.96
C LEU A 131 -12.53 -10.07 -6.29
N LYS A 132 -12.61 -10.49 -7.56
CA LYS A 132 -12.47 -11.88 -8.00
C LYS A 132 -11.60 -12.05 -9.25
N HIS A 133 -10.98 -10.97 -9.72
CA HIS A 133 -10.12 -10.99 -10.90
C HIS A 133 -8.79 -10.31 -10.60
N SER A 134 -7.73 -10.86 -11.15
CA SER A 134 -6.40 -10.28 -11.10
C SER A 134 -6.31 -9.03 -11.98
N PHE A 135 -5.20 -8.33 -11.87
CA PHE A 135 -4.87 -7.18 -12.72
C PHE A 135 -4.90 -7.52 -14.22
N THR A 136 -4.54 -8.75 -14.60
CA THR A 136 -4.57 -9.22 -15.99
C THR A 136 -5.94 -9.70 -16.47
N GLY A 137 -6.96 -9.66 -15.60
CA GLY A 137 -8.33 -10.09 -15.91
C GLY A 137 -8.58 -11.58 -15.69
N SER A 138 -7.62 -12.35 -15.21
CA SER A 138 -7.80 -13.78 -14.86
C SER A 138 -8.65 -13.91 -13.60
N THR A 139 -9.47 -14.97 -13.50
CA THR A 139 -10.15 -15.30 -12.24
C THR A 139 -9.12 -15.54 -11.14
N ASN A 140 -9.21 -14.79 -10.05
CA ASN A 140 -8.24 -14.80 -8.97
C ASN A 140 -8.93 -14.40 -7.66
N SER A 141 -8.90 -15.27 -6.65
CA SER A 141 -9.60 -15.04 -5.37
C SER A 141 -8.93 -13.98 -4.49
N LEU A 142 -7.68 -13.61 -4.80
CA LEU A 142 -6.98 -12.48 -4.16
C LEU A 142 -7.51 -11.14 -4.66
N GLY A 143 -8.14 -11.10 -5.84
CA GLY A 143 -8.60 -9.88 -6.46
C GLY A 143 -7.47 -8.91 -6.82
N THR A 144 -7.80 -7.67 -7.09
CA THR A 144 -6.86 -6.56 -7.35
C THR A 144 -7.15 -5.43 -6.39
N LEU A 145 -6.15 -4.63 -6.03
CA LEU A 145 -6.38 -3.38 -5.30
C LEU A 145 -7.16 -2.41 -6.20
N PHE A 146 -8.17 -1.78 -5.65
CA PHE A 146 -9.01 -0.87 -6.44
C PHE A 146 -9.43 0.38 -5.67
N ALA A 147 -9.63 1.45 -6.43
CA ALA A 147 -10.34 2.65 -6.00
C ALA A 147 -11.64 2.77 -6.80
N THR A 148 -12.62 3.46 -6.25
CA THR A 148 -13.95 3.61 -6.84
C THR A 148 -14.60 4.94 -6.44
N GLY A 149 -15.82 5.18 -6.90
CA GLY A 149 -16.62 6.35 -6.53
C GLY A 149 -16.07 7.64 -7.12
N ASP A 150 -16.01 8.68 -6.30
CA ASP A 150 -15.58 10.02 -6.70
C ASP A 150 -14.06 10.22 -6.68
N THR A 151 -13.29 9.16 -6.38
CA THR A 151 -11.83 9.21 -6.40
C THR A 151 -11.29 9.53 -7.79
N SER A 152 -10.40 10.50 -7.90
CA SER A 152 -9.71 10.88 -9.13
C SER A 152 -8.20 10.75 -9.00
N PHE A 153 -7.55 10.19 -10.03
CA PHE A 153 -6.10 10.06 -10.15
C PHE A 153 -5.50 11.07 -11.13
N SER A 154 -6.25 11.54 -12.11
CA SER A 154 -5.79 12.53 -13.11
C SER A 154 -5.66 13.94 -12.51
N ARG A 155 -6.61 14.31 -11.67
CA ARG A 155 -6.51 15.41 -10.70
C ARG A 155 -6.71 14.77 -9.34
N PRO A 156 -5.64 14.47 -8.62
CA PRO A 156 -5.77 13.70 -7.39
C PRO A 156 -6.75 14.35 -6.44
N SER A 157 -7.76 13.56 -6.03
CA SER A 157 -8.68 13.95 -4.98
C SER A 157 -7.94 14.27 -3.70
N ARG A 158 -8.56 15.05 -2.80
CA ARG A 158 -7.99 15.34 -1.48
C ARG A 158 -7.75 14.06 -0.67
N ASN A 159 -8.56 13.05 -0.87
CA ASN A 159 -8.36 11.73 -0.28
C ASN A 159 -8.53 10.65 -1.37
N ILE A 160 -7.47 9.89 -1.61
CA ILE A 160 -7.48 8.71 -2.47
C ILE A 160 -7.72 7.48 -1.59
N ALA A 161 -8.87 6.84 -1.75
CA ALA A 161 -9.21 5.63 -1.01
C ALA A 161 -8.98 4.37 -1.86
N ILE A 162 -8.19 3.43 -1.34
CA ILE A 162 -7.85 2.17 -2.00
C ILE A 162 -8.29 1.00 -1.15
N TYR A 163 -9.01 0.08 -1.76
CA TYR A 163 -9.51 -1.14 -1.16
C TYR A 163 -8.67 -2.34 -1.56
N GLY A 164 -8.53 -3.29 -0.65
CA GLY A 164 -7.88 -4.56 -0.92
C GLY A 164 -8.31 -5.65 0.05
N HIS A 165 -8.22 -6.90 -0.40
CA HIS A 165 -8.58 -8.04 0.43
C HIS A 165 -7.66 -8.25 1.63
N ASN A 166 -8.25 -8.71 2.73
CA ASN A 166 -7.55 -9.37 3.82
C ASN A 166 -7.76 -10.89 3.72
N ILE A 167 -6.73 -11.63 3.39
CA ILE A 167 -6.73 -13.08 3.26
C ILE A 167 -6.15 -13.69 4.54
N ARG A 168 -7.01 -14.09 5.47
CA ARG A 168 -6.61 -14.57 6.82
C ARG A 168 -5.61 -15.74 6.79
N SER A 169 -5.72 -16.61 5.79
CA SER A 169 -4.81 -17.75 5.61
C SER A 169 -3.45 -17.38 5.01
N LYS A 170 -3.34 -16.17 4.45
CA LYS A 170 -2.11 -15.64 3.84
C LYS A 170 -1.88 -14.19 4.31
N PRO A 171 -1.26 -14.01 5.47
CA PRO A 171 -1.10 -12.67 6.07
C PRO A 171 -0.11 -11.76 5.32
N THR A 172 0.52 -12.26 4.26
CA THR A 172 1.53 -11.55 3.46
C THR A 172 1.02 -11.10 2.09
N VAL A 173 -0.25 -11.34 1.73
CA VAL A 173 -0.78 -10.97 0.41
C VAL A 173 -1.80 -9.84 0.49
N MET A 174 -1.93 -9.09 -0.59
CA MET A 174 -2.84 -7.95 -0.74
C MET A 174 -2.75 -7.00 0.46
N PHE A 175 -3.89 -6.67 1.10
CA PHE A 175 -3.93 -5.80 2.27
C PHE A 175 -3.95 -6.56 3.61
N SER A 176 -3.68 -7.87 3.61
CA SER A 176 -3.52 -8.62 4.87
C SER A 176 -2.42 -8.04 5.77
N PRO A 177 -1.25 -7.56 5.24
CA PRO A 177 -0.20 -6.95 6.05
C PRO A 177 -0.63 -5.69 6.79
N LEU A 178 -1.68 -4.97 6.32
CA LEU A 178 -2.16 -3.76 6.97
C LEU A 178 -2.60 -4.00 8.42
N LEU A 179 -3.10 -5.21 8.74
CA LEU A 179 -3.49 -5.52 10.12
C LEU A 179 -2.30 -5.49 11.08
N SER A 180 -1.06 -5.56 10.59
CA SER A 180 0.13 -5.41 11.43
C SER A 180 0.31 -3.99 11.97
N TYR A 181 -0.30 -2.98 11.34
CA TYR A 181 -0.34 -1.61 11.87
C TYR A 181 -1.08 -1.48 13.22
N LYS A 182 -1.77 -2.51 13.68
CA LYS A 182 -2.28 -2.56 15.07
C LYS A 182 -1.17 -2.59 16.12
N LYS A 183 0.04 -3.00 15.72
CA LYS A 183 1.21 -3.05 16.59
C LYS A 183 2.02 -1.76 16.45
N ALA A 184 2.34 -1.15 17.57
CA ALA A 184 3.08 0.11 17.60
C ALA A 184 4.45 0.02 16.90
N GLU A 185 5.17 -1.09 17.07
CA GLU A 185 6.48 -1.30 16.44
C GLU A 185 6.37 -1.33 14.91
N PHE A 186 5.33 -2.00 14.37
CA PHE A 186 5.10 -2.04 12.93
C PHE A 186 4.69 -0.67 12.39
N TYR A 187 3.79 0.02 13.09
CA TYR A 187 3.37 1.38 12.75
C TYR A 187 4.58 2.33 12.67
N GLN A 188 5.48 2.31 13.64
CA GLN A 188 6.68 3.16 13.65
C GLN A 188 7.68 2.80 12.54
N ALA A 189 7.84 1.49 12.26
CA ALA A 189 8.81 1.03 11.27
C ALA A 189 8.37 1.22 9.80
N HIS A 190 7.05 1.32 9.52
CA HIS A 190 6.50 1.30 8.16
C HIS A 190 5.60 2.52 7.89
N ARG A 191 6.07 3.72 8.25
CA ARG A 191 5.27 4.95 8.07
C ARG A 191 5.26 5.47 6.64
N THR A 192 6.11 4.99 5.76
CA THR A 192 6.21 5.46 4.37
C THR A 192 5.36 4.58 3.45
N ILE A 193 4.57 5.22 2.60
CA ILE A 193 3.81 4.59 1.51
C ILE A 193 4.15 5.32 0.23
N HIS A 194 4.39 4.58 -0.84
CA HIS A 194 4.58 5.14 -2.18
C HIS A 194 3.36 4.87 -3.05
N LEU A 195 2.90 5.88 -3.75
CA LEU A 195 1.84 5.79 -4.75
C LEU A 195 2.35 6.41 -6.05
N ASP A 196 2.62 5.56 -7.04
CA ASP A 196 3.14 5.96 -8.35
C ASP A 196 2.00 6.01 -9.33
N MET A 197 1.74 7.19 -9.89
CA MET A 197 0.69 7.45 -10.88
C MET A 197 1.33 7.97 -12.17
N LEU A 198 0.62 7.91 -13.29
CA LEU A 198 1.12 8.41 -14.58
C LEU A 198 1.48 9.91 -14.55
N ASN A 199 0.88 10.67 -13.66
CA ASN A 199 1.13 12.10 -13.49
C ASN A 199 2.16 12.44 -12.41
N GLY A 200 2.75 11.47 -11.73
CA GLY A 200 3.77 11.70 -10.71
C GLY A 200 3.95 10.56 -9.73
N THR A 201 5.06 10.62 -9.00
CA THR A 201 5.38 9.68 -7.93
C THR A 201 5.24 10.40 -6.59
N TYR A 202 4.43 9.84 -5.70
CA TYR A 202 4.06 10.49 -4.45
C TYR A 202 4.50 9.64 -3.27
N THR A 203 4.98 10.30 -2.25
CA THR A 203 5.31 9.69 -0.96
C THR A 203 4.31 10.18 0.08
N TYR A 204 3.79 9.24 0.85
CA TYR A 204 2.83 9.49 1.91
C TYR A 204 3.40 9.01 3.25
N LYS A 205 3.07 9.71 4.32
CA LYS A 205 3.44 9.35 5.69
C LYS A 205 2.22 8.95 6.51
N VAL A 206 2.23 7.73 7.02
CA VAL A 206 1.13 7.21 7.84
C VAL A 206 1.00 8.03 9.13
N PHE A 207 -0.21 8.52 9.40
CA PHE A 207 -0.54 9.26 10.62
C PHE A 207 -1.63 8.60 11.46
N ALA A 208 -2.44 7.69 10.87
CA ALA A 208 -3.48 7.00 11.61
C ALA A 208 -3.65 5.55 11.15
N ALA A 209 -4.00 4.68 12.10
CA ALA A 209 -4.43 3.31 11.84
C ALA A 209 -5.51 2.95 12.86
N PHE A 210 -6.68 2.47 12.40
CA PHE A 210 -7.82 2.22 13.27
C PHE A 210 -8.77 1.16 12.75
N ASN A 211 -9.58 0.61 13.65
CA ASN A 211 -10.72 -0.23 13.32
C ASN A 211 -12.00 0.61 13.27
N MET A 212 -12.89 0.25 12.35
CA MET A 212 -14.24 0.82 12.26
C MET A 212 -15.25 -0.23 11.80
N ARG A 213 -16.55 0.05 11.95
CA ARG A 213 -17.60 -0.65 11.22
C ARG A 213 -17.94 0.17 9.97
N TYR A 214 -18.41 -0.50 8.94
CA TYR A 214 -18.73 0.14 7.65
C TYR A 214 -19.69 1.32 7.78
N ASP A 215 -20.66 1.25 8.70
CA ASP A 215 -21.69 2.29 8.90
C ASP A 215 -21.27 3.41 9.87
N ASP A 216 -20.10 3.31 10.52
CA ASP A 216 -19.69 4.29 11.53
C ASP A 216 -19.10 5.56 10.90
N PHE A 217 -18.49 5.43 9.73
CA PHE A 217 -17.67 6.48 9.12
C PHE A 217 -17.46 6.19 7.62
N THR A 218 -17.25 7.24 6.82
CA THR A 218 -16.97 7.17 5.37
C THR A 218 -15.51 7.53 5.09
N PRO A 219 -14.57 6.58 5.28
CA PRO A 219 -13.14 6.85 5.11
C PRO A 219 -12.76 7.12 3.66
N GLU A 220 -13.59 6.73 2.70
CA GLU A 220 -13.43 6.94 1.26
C GLU A 220 -13.91 8.29 0.75
N LYS A 221 -14.33 9.21 1.63
CA LYS A 221 -14.73 10.56 1.21
C LYS A 221 -13.60 11.23 0.43
N ALA A 222 -13.82 11.48 -0.87
CA ALA A 222 -12.78 11.90 -1.80
C ALA A 222 -12.38 13.37 -1.62
N ASP A 223 -13.36 14.25 -1.38
CA ASP A 223 -13.15 15.70 -1.23
C ASP A 223 -13.99 16.27 -0.08
N PHE A 224 -13.62 17.44 0.40
CA PHE A 224 -14.26 18.12 1.51
C PHE A 224 -14.82 19.47 1.06
N GLU A 225 -16.09 19.73 1.35
CA GLU A 225 -16.77 20.95 0.91
C GLU A 225 -16.38 22.21 1.71
N THR A 226 -16.07 22.00 3.00
CA THR A 226 -15.70 23.08 3.94
C THR A 226 -14.61 22.62 4.90
N GLU A 227 -13.97 23.58 5.56
CA GLU A 227 -13.02 23.31 6.66
C GLU A 227 -13.68 22.57 7.82
N ASP A 228 -14.95 22.90 8.14
CA ASP A 228 -15.69 22.21 9.20
C ASP A 228 -15.95 20.75 8.84
N ASP A 229 -16.23 20.46 7.58
CA ASP A 229 -16.43 19.11 7.07
C ASP A 229 -15.14 18.28 7.16
N PHE A 230 -13.99 18.87 6.82
CA PHE A 230 -12.68 18.27 7.03
C PHE A 230 -12.37 18.09 8.51
N ALA A 231 -12.66 19.07 9.34
CA ALA A 231 -12.42 18.99 10.78
C ALA A 231 -13.23 17.84 11.42
N CYS A 232 -14.51 17.70 11.09
CA CYS A 232 -15.34 16.58 11.56
C CYS A 232 -14.78 15.22 11.13
N PHE A 233 -14.29 15.10 9.88
CA PHE A 233 -13.64 13.91 9.39
C PHE A 233 -12.39 13.57 10.21
N MET A 234 -11.53 14.56 10.45
CA MET A 234 -10.29 14.39 11.22
C MET A 234 -10.54 14.12 12.71
N ASP A 235 -11.61 14.66 13.30
CA ASP A 235 -11.97 14.39 14.69
C ASP A 235 -12.34 12.92 14.89
N PHE A 236 -13.08 12.31 13.93
CA PHE A 236 -13.32 10.87 13.95
C PHE A 236 -12.00 10.10 13.86
N VAL A 237 -11.14 10.41 12.88
CA VAL A 237 -9.86 9.75 12.66
C VAL A 237 -8.99 9.81 13.92
N LYS A 238 -8.87 10.99 14.55
CA LYS A 238 -8.11 11.17 15.79
C LYS A 238 -8.68 10.35 16.94
N SER A 239 -10.00 10.33 17.10
CA SER A 239 -10.66 9.59 18.19
C SER A 239 -10.54 8.06 18.05
N ALA A 240 -10.50 7.56 16.80
CA ALA A 240 -10.43 6.13 16.51
C ALA A 240 -8.99 5.60 16.43
N ASN A 241 -7.99 6.49 16.25
CA ASN A 241 -6.60 6.11 16.01
C ASN A 241 -6.02 5.27 17.15
N LEU A 242 -5.37 4.16 16.80
CA LEU A 242 -4.72 3.27 17.76
C LEU A 242 -3.35 3.78 18.25
N HIS A 243 -2.79 4.80 17.58
CA HIS A 243 -1.45 5.30 17.86
C HIS A 243 -1.46 6.80 18.06
N GLU A 244 -0.82 7.25 19.11
CA GLU A 244 -0.54 8.68 19.29
C GLU A 244 0.51 9.13 18.28
N ASN A 245 0.32 10.31 17.73
CA ASN A 245 1.31 11.00 16.90
C ASN A 245 1.11 12.51 17.01
N ASP A 246 2.15 13.24 16.64
CA ASP A 246 2.24 14.70 16.69
C ASP A 246 2.04 15.35 15.31
N MET A 247 1.64 14.61 14.29
CA MET A 247 1.45 15.14 12.95
C MET A 247 0.21 16.02 12.89
N THR A 248 0.39 17.21 12.36
CA THR A 248 -0.70 18.11 12.01
C THR A 248 -1.09 17.84 10.56
N VAL A 249 -2.36 17.53 10.33
CA VAL A 249 -2.96 17.35 9.01
C VAL A 249 -4.02 18.42 8.84
N THR A 250 -3.94 19.14 7.75
CA THR A 250 -4.77 20.31 7.45
C THR A 250 -5.71 20.06 6.28
N GLY A 251 -6.68 20.95 6.09
CA GLY A 251 -7.59 20.90 4.95
C GLY A 251 -6.88 21.03 3.59
N ASP A 252 -5.66 21.51 3.50
CA ASP A 252 -4.90 21.63 2.24
C ASP A 252 -4.10 20.38 1.87
N ASP A 253 -3.94 19.45 2.80
CA ASP A 253 -3.16 18.23 2.60
C ASP A 253 -3.90 17.21 1.72
N HIS A 254 -3.14 16.40 0.98
CA HIS A 254 -3.64 15.24 0.28
C HIS A 254 -3.51 13.98 1.12
N LEU A 255 -4.60 13.22 1.22
CA LEU A 255 -4.68 11.99 2.00
C LEU A 255 -4.65 10.75 1.11
N LEU A 256 -4.13 9.66 1.67
CA LEU A 256 -4.24 8.32 1.12
C LEU A 256 -4.83 7.42 2.20
N THR A 257 -5.93 6.76 1.87
CA THR A 257 -6.66 5.88 2.77
C THR A 257 -6.66 4.45 2.24
N LEU A 258 -6.06 3.52 2.98
CA LEU A 258 -6.03 2.10 2.65
C LEU A 258 -7.04 1.35 3.51
N ILE A 259 -7.95 0.60 2.89
CA ILE A 259 -9.10 -0.02 3.53
C ILE A 259 -9.09 -1.52 3.28
N THR A 260 -9.21 -2.30 4.35
CA THR A 260 -9.37 -3.76 4.24
C THR A 260 -10.39 -4.30 5.25
N CYS A 261 -10.83 -5.53 5.05
CA CYS A 261 -11.73 -6.19 5.98
C CYS A 261 -11.02 -6.60 7.27
N ASP A 262 -11.65 -6.34 8.42
CA ASP A 262 -11.26 -6.91 9.71
C ASP A 262 -12.43 -7.57 10.41
N ARG A 263 -12.68 -8.82 10.02
CA ARG A 263 -13.78 -9.60 10.58
C ARG A 263 -13.63 -9.93 12.07
N THR A 264 -12.45 -9.71 12.66
CA THR A 264 -12.23 -9.92 14.10
C THR A 264 -12.78 -8.77 14.94
N TYR A 265 -12.92 -7.57 14.34
CA TYR A 265 -13.44 -6.39 15.01
C TYR A 265 -14.97 -6.25 14.89
N GLY A 266 -15.52 -6.34 13.71
CA GLY A 266 -16.95 -6.05 13.47
C GLY A 266 -17.67 -7.11 12.64
N GLY A 267 -17.15 -8.33 12.56
CA GLY A 267 -17.73 -9.38 11.72
C GLY A 267 -17.64 -9.01 10.24
N ALA A 268 -18.74 -9.12 9.49
CA ALA A 268 -18.77 -8.80 8.06
C ALA A 268 -18.56 -7.29 7.80
N ASP A 269 -18.96 -6.44 8.75
CA ASP A 269 -18.93 -4.97 8.60
C ASP A 269 -17.63 -4.35 9.13
N GLY A 270 -16.77 -5.16 9.78
CA GLY A 270 -15.51 -4.69 10.32
C GLY A 270 -14.50 -4.32 9.23
N ARG A 271 -13.88 -3.15 9.39
CA ARG A 271 -12.81 -2.64 8.52
C ARG A 271 -11.61 -2.24 9.36
N PHE A 272 -10.45 -2.37 8.74
CA PHE A 272 -9.22 -1.78 9.22
C PHE A 272 -8.74 -0.75 8.21
N VAL A 273 -8.44 0.43 8.71
CA VAL A 273 -8.09 1.60 7.91
C VAL A 273 -6.69 2.06 8.29
N VAL A 274 -5.87 2.37 7.30
CA VAL A 274 -4.57 3.04 7.46
C VAL A 274 -4.62 4.33 6.66
N MET A 275 -4.37 5.46 7.30
CA MET A 275 -4.38 6.77 6.66
C MET A 275 -3.00 7.39 6.67
N ALA A 276 -2.66 8.00 5.54
CA ALA A 276 -1.40 8.67 5.34
C ALA A 276 -1.62 10.04 4.69
N VAL A 277 -0.74 11.00 4.96
CA VAL A 277 -0.71 12.33 4.38
C VAL A 277 0.47 12.43 3.42
N ARG A 278 0.29 13.11 2.29
CA ARG A 278 1.34 13.29 1.29
C ARG A 278 2.46 14.15 1.85
N GLU A 279 3.69 13.71 1.65
CA GLU A 279 4.90 14.51 1.88
C GLU A 279 5.17 15.30 0.60
N ASP A 280 5.20 16.63 0.69
CA ASP A 280 5.48 17.53 -0.45
C ASP A 280 6.97 17.58 -0.79
#